data_a7839439f3c9315999d8e14ef4ea272e
#
_entry.id   a7839439f3c9315999d8e14ef4ea272e
#
_cell.length_a   1.000
_cell.length_b   1.000
_cell.length_c   1.000
_cell.angle_alpha   90.00
_cell.angle_beta   90.00
_cell.angle_gamma   90.00
#
_symmetry.space_group_name_H-M   'P 1'
#
loop_
_entity.id
_entity.type
_entity.pdbx_description
1 polymer ?
#
loop_
_entity_poly.entity_id
_entity_poly.type
_entity_poly.pdbx_seq_one_letter_code
_entity_poly.pdbx_strand_id
1 'polypeptide(L)'
;MITDDPGTPGNGHFEINTAWTGQRTPGSTLVGLPQVDANYGVGDRLQLNYQTSWNLLRDSGGPMESGLSDTQLAVKWRFYDDGLKLSMYPRFTFVNPGSDADRRGLTDSEPSLLVPFEVQRNFGGIWVNCDFGYTFSRDTAQRGWIGGLCVGREIRKGWELDLEVHGSSSDDLDRSEEILNLGTRVDLSPNSTLLLAIGRDLHNSTGLRTSLLTYVGVQVRL
;
A
#
# COMPACT_ATOMS: atom_id res chain seq x y z
N MET A 1 -5.61 1.88 -2.32
CA MET A 1 -4.73 2.21 -3.44
C MET A 1 -3.32 1.87 -3.00
N ILE A 2 -2.41 1.60 -3.94
CA ILE A 2 -0.99 1.31 -3.67
C ILE A 2 -0.20 2.62 -3.65
N THR A 3 -0.50 3.51 -4.62
CA THR A 3 0.01 4.89 -4.66
C THR A 3 -0.48 5.66 -3.45
N ASP A 4 0.45 6.17 -2.68
CA ASP A 4 0.15 6.95 -1.46
C ASP A 4 0.06 8.45 -1.78
N ASP A 5 -0.43 9.24 -0.84
CA ASP A 5 -0.54 10.69 -0.97
C ASP A 5 0.35 11.40 0.08
N PRO A 6 0.78 12.66 -0.18
CA PRO A 6 1.57 13.44 0.77
C PRO A 6 0.83 13.87 2.05
N GLY A 7 -0.40 13.42 2.28
CA GLY A 7 -1.17 13.71 3.48
C GLY A 7 -0.50 13.20 4.76
N THR A 8 -0.80 13.85 5.88
CA THR A 8 -0.41 13.43 7.24
C THR A 8 -1.59 13.61 8.17
N PRO A 9 -1.74 12.83 9.25
CA PRO A 9 -2.86 12.95 10.18
C PRO A 9 -2.94 14.31 10.89
N GLY A 10 -1.84 15.08 10.91
CA GLY A 10 -1.71 16.30 11.70
C GLY A 10 -1.20 16.05 13.12
N ASN A 11 -0.78 17.11 13.80
CA ASN A 11 -0.07 16.99 15.07
C ASN A 11 -0.89 16.32 16.17
N GLY A 12 -0.36 15.24 16.72
CA GLY A 12 -0.96 14.50 17.84
C GLY A 12 -2.14 13.61 17.46
N HIS A 13 -2.52 13.54 16.17
CA HIS A 13 -3.63 12.72 15.70
C HIS A 13 -3.17 11.35 15.21
N PHE A 14 -4.03 10.38 15.43
CA PHE A 14 -3.90 9.05 14.84
C PHE A 14 -4.85 8.88 13.66
N GLU A 15 -4.39 8.14 12.66
CA GLU A 15 -5.20 7.56 11.61
C GLU A 15 -4.90 6.06 11.56
N ILE A 16 -5.91 5.25 11.84
CA ILE A 16 -5.78 3.80 11.92
C ILE A 16 -6.67 3.16 10.87
N ASN A 17 -6.06 2.40 9.97
CA ASN A 17 -6.74 1.59 8.98
C ASN A 17 -6.74 0.13 9.44
N THR A 18 -7.91 -0.49 9.48
CA THR A 18 -8.04 -1.94 9.70
C THR A 18 -8.78 -2.53 8.52
N ALA A 19 -8.18 -3.56 7.90
CA ALA A 19 -8.69 -4.07 6.64
C ALA A 19 -8.63 -5.59 6.53
N TRP A 20 -9.47 -6.09 5.64
CA TRP A 20 -9.33 -7.34 4.93
C TRP A 20 -8.70 -7.07 3.57
N THR A 21 -7.66 -7.82 3.23
CA THR A 21 -7.02 -7.77 1.92
C THR A 21 -7.05 -9.15 1.28
N GLY A 22 -7.15 -9.21 -0.03
CA GLY A 22 -7.12 -10.46 -0.77
C GLY A 22 -6.36 -10.32 -2.07
N GLN A 23 -5.46 -11.27 -2.33
CA GLN A 23 -4.74 -11.39 -3.59
C GLN A 23 -4.92 -12.81 -4.14
N ARG A 24 -5.26 -12.90 -5.41
CA ARG A 24 -5.41 -14.17 -6.11
C ARG A 24 -4.52 -14.22 -7.33
N THR A 25 -3.62 -15.19 -7.34
CA THR A 25 -2.78 -15.56 -8.48
C THR A 25 -3.14 -16.97 -8.96
N PRO A 26 -2.66 -17.41 -10.14
CA PRO A 26 -2.86 -18.80 -10.58
C PRO A 26 -2.30 -19.78 -9.54
N GLY A 27 -3.18 -20.59 -8.96
CA GLY A 27 -2.81 -21.62 -7.98
C GLY A 27 -2.65 -21.14 -6.55
N SER A 28 -2.73 -19.83 -6.25
CA SER A 28 -2.54 -19.29 -4.91
C SER A 28 -3.56 -18.23 -4.54
N THR A 29 -3.90 -18.16 -3.26
CA THR A 29 -4.73 -17.09 -2.68
C THR A 29 -4.12 -16.68 -1.35
N LEU A 30 -3.78 -15.40 -1.23
CA LEU A 30 -3.29 -14.76 0.00
C LEU A 30 -4.38 -13.83 0.55
N VAL A 31 -4.68 -13.95 1.82
CA VAL A 31 -5.63 -13.09 2.54
C VAL A 31 -4.95 -12.51 3.76
N GLY A 32 -5.00 -11.20 3.92
CA GLY A 32 -4.59 -10.50 5.14
C GLY A 32 -5.82 -10.13 5.98
N LEU A 33 -5.90 -10.61 7.23
CA LEU A 33 -7.03 -10.30 8.12
C LEU A 33 -6.66 -10.54 9.60
N PRO A 34 -6.57 -9.51 10.41
CA PRO A 34 -6.60 -8.10 10.03
C PRO A 34 -5.27 -7.64 9.41
N GLN A 35 -5.34 -6.77 8.44
CA GLN A 35 -4.25 -5.84 8.14
C GLN A 35 -4.45 -4.60 9.00
N VAL A 36 -3.42 -4.17 9.68
CA VAL A 36 -3.42 -2.95 10.51
C VAL A 36 -2.37 -2.00 9.97
N ASP A 37 -2.77 -0.76 9.75
CA ASP A 37 -1.91 0.34 9.32
C ASP A 37 -2.21 1.54 10.24
N ALA A 38 -1.27 1.87 11.12
CA ALA A 38 -1.41 2.91 12.13
C ALA A 38 -0.45 4.06 11.84
N ASN A 39 -1.02 5.25 11.70
CA ASN A 39 -0.33 6.48 11.37
C ASN A 39 -0.46 7.47 12.53
N TYR A 40 0.64 8.10 12.93
CA TYR A 40 0.69 9.13 13.97
C TYR A 40 1.35 10.39 13.47
N GLY A 41 0.66 11.51 13.59
CA GLY A 41 1.16 12.81 13.16
C GLY A 41 2.07 13.49 14.19
N VAL A 42 3.25 13.93 13.77
CA VAL A 42 4.20 14.71 14.56
C VAL A 42 4.38 16.07 13.91
N GLY A 43 3.79 17.10 14.51
CA GLY A 43 3.59 18.36 13.80
C GLY A 43 2.68 18.18 12.59
N ASP A 44 2.66 19.19 11.70
CA ASP A 44 1.77 19.15 10.54
C ASP A 44 2.38 18.45 9.32
N ARG A 45 3.66 18.05 9.41
CA ARG A 45 4.46 17.63 8.24
C ARG A 45 5.10 16.26 8.36
N LEU A 46 5.11 15.66 9.55
CA LEU A 46 5.69 14.34 9.77
C LEU A 46 4.61 13.35 10.16
N GLN A 47 4.76 12.13 9.71
CA GLN A 47 3.95 10.98 10.09
C GLN A 47 4.87 9.80 10.40
N LEU A 48 4.63 9.15 11.52
CA LEU A 48 5.18 7.85 11.85
C LEU A 48 4.16 6.79 11.47
N ASN A 49 4.61 5.71 10.86
CA ASN A 49 3.75 4.61 10.42
C ASN A 49 4.24 3.28 10.96
N TYR A 50 3.28 2.45 11.33
CA TYR A 50 3.43 1.03 11.66
C TYR A 50 2.40 0.24 10.89
N GLN A 51 2.82 -0.79 10.14
CA GLN A 51 1.92 -1.68 9.41
C GLN A 51 2.32 -3.13 9.60
N THR A 52 1.33 -4.01 9.75
CA THR A 52 1.47 -5.46 9.75
C THR A 52 0.15 -6.13 9.38
N SER A 53 0.18 -7.44 9.14
CA SER A 53 -1.02 -8.22 8.80
C SER A 53 -0.93 -9.64 9.38
N TRP A 54 -2.06 -10.21 9.73
CA TRP A 54 -2.17 -11.66 9.88
C TRP A 54 -2.55 -12.25 8.53
N ASN A 55 -1.65 -13.04 7.95
CA ASN A 55 -1.83 -13.62 6.62
C ASN A 55 -2.34 -15.06 6.68
N LEU A 56 -3.19 -15.41 5.72
CA LEU A 56 -3.69 -16.74 5.41
C LEU A 56 -3.32 -17.03 3.96
N LEU A 57 -2.48 -18.03 3.71
CA LEU A 57 -2.07 -18.47 2.39
C LEU A 57 -2.66 -19.83 2.07
N ARG A 58 -3.23 -19.96 0.89
CA ARG A 58 -3.73 -21.21 0.35
C ARG A 58 -3.21 -21.44 -1.04
N ASP A 59 -2.29 -22.38 -1.17
CA ASP A 59 -1.81 -22.87 -2.46
C ASP A 59 -2.61 -24.09 -2.93
N SER A 60 -2.72 -24.25 -4.26
CA SER A 60 -3.41 -25.38 -4.86
C SER A 60 -2.72 -26.70 -4.51
N GLY A 61 -3.44 -27.57 -3.79
CA GLY A 61 -2.92 -28.88 -3.36
C GLY A 61 -2.10 -28.88 -2.07
N GLY A 62 -1.87 -27.70 -1.47
CA GLY A 62 -1.18 -27.56 -0.19
C GLY A 62 -2.13 -27.34 1.00
N PRO A 63 -1.61 -27.45 2.24
CA PRO A 63 -2.34 -27.02 3.42
C PRO A 63 -2.53 -25.50 3.41
N MET A 64 -3.44 -25.02 4.24
CA MET A 64 -3.58 -23.59 4.50
C MET A 64 -2.52 -23.18 5.54
N GLU A 65 -1.67 -22.25 5.16
CA GLU A 65 -0.70 -21.61 6.07
C GLU A 65 -1.27 -20.34 6.66
N SER A 66 -0.90 -20.01 7.90
CA SER A 66 -1.33 -18.76 8.54
C SER A 66 -0.30 -18.24 9.53
N GLY A 67 -0.18 -16.94 9.66
CA GLY A 67 0.75 -16.33 10.61
C GLY A 67 0.86 -14.83 10.43
N LEU A 68 1.60 -14.22 11.35
CA LEU A 68 1.96 -12.81 11.28
C LEU A 68 2.90 -12.60 10.08
N SER A 69 2.54 -11.66 9.22
CA SER A 69 3.35 -11.21 8.09
C SER A 69 4.58 -10.42 8.59
N ASP A 70 5.31 -9.84 7.65
CA ASP A 70 6.32 -8.83 7.95
C ASP A 70 5.73 -7.62 8.68
N THR A 71 6.63 -6.82 9.23
CA THR A 71 6.31 -5.53 9.82
C THR A 71 6.97 -4.43 9.00
N GLN A 72 6.20 -3.39 8.71
CA GLN A 72 6.70 -2.16 8.11
C GLN A 72 6.73 -1.05 9.15
N LEU A 73 7.85 -0.35 9.22
CA LEU A 73 8.00 0.93 9.92
C LEU A 73 8.34 2.00 8.91
N ALA A 74 7.69 3.15 9.01
CA ALA A 74 7.94 4.20 8.04
C ALA A 74 7.84 5.61 8.65
N VAL A 75 8.46 6.56 7.94
CA VAL A 75 8.39 7.98 8.28
C VAL A 75 8.05 8.76 7.01
N LYS A 76 6.89 9.41 7.00
CA LYS A 76 6.52 10.33 5.92
C LYS A 76 6.91 11.75 6.32
N TRP A 77 7.56 12.48 5.40
CA TRP A 77 7.88 13.88 5.55
C TRP A 77 7.34 14.68 4.37
N ARG A 78 6.28 15.48 4.62
CA ARG A 78 5.74 16.44 3.67
C ARG A 78 6.54 17.73 3.78
N PHE A 79 7.50 17.93 2.87
CA PHE A 79 8.40 19.08 2.92
C PHE A 79 7.88 20.30 2.13
N TYR A 80 6.88 20.14 1.26
CA TYR A 80 6.25 21.22 0.51
C TYR A 80 4.72 21.05 0.47
N ASP A 81 3.98 22.18 0.66
CA ASP A 81 2.52 22.21 0.65
C ASP A 81 2.02 23.62 0.31
N ASP A 82 2.02 23.96 -0.99
CA ASP A 82 1.52 25.23 -1.53
C ASP A 82 0.93 24.98 -2.94
N GLY A 83 -0.33 24.49 -2.96
CA GLY A 83 -1.03 24.11 -4.19
C GLY A 83 -0.51 22.85 -4.87
N LEU A 84 0.75 22.53 -4.71
CA LEU A 84 1.40 21.25 -4.95
C LEU A 84 1.86 20.71 -3.60
N LYS A 85 1.65 19.42 -3.34
CA LYS A 85 2.18 18.77 -2.14
C LYS A 85 3.27 17.79 -2.54
N LEU A 86 4.38 17.81 -1.79
CA LEU A 86 5.53 16.94 -2.01
C LEU A 86 5.94 16.28 -0.70
N SER A 87 6.20 14.98 -0.74
CA SER A 87 6.70 14.21 0.40
C SER A 87 7.72 13.16 0.00
N MET A 88 8.45 12.69 0.98
CA MET A 88 9.21 11.45 0.95
C MET A 88 8.65 10.52 2.03
N TYR A 89 8.58 9.23 1.72
CA TYR A 89 8.00 8.24 2.62
C TYR A 89 8.83 6.97 2.71
N PRO A 90 10.07 7.02 3.25
CA PRO A 90 10.88 5.82 3.46
C PRO A 90 10.15 4.80 4.34
N ARG A 91 10.08 3.55 3.86
CA ARG A 91 9.40 2.41 4.47
C ARG A 91 10.39 1.27 4.63
N PHE A 92 10.63 0.85 5.86
CA PHE A 92 11.48 -0.29 6.17
C PHE A 92 10.62 -1.49 6.55
N THR A 93 10.74 -2.55 5.76
CA THR A 93 10.00 -3.81 5.95
C THR A 93 10.95 -4.91 6.40
N PHE A 94 10.54 -5.70 7.39
CA PHE A 94 11.34 -6.79 7.94
C PHE A 94 10.47 -7.94 8.46
N VAL A 95 11.01 -9.15 8.39
CA VAL A 95 10.40 -10.34 9.00
C VAL A 95 10.46 -10.23 10.52
N ASN A 96 9.36 -10.52 11.20
CA ASN A 96 9.31 -10.45 12.65
C ASN A 96 10.28 -11.44 13.30
N PRO A 97 11.12 -11.03 14.28
CA PRO A 97 12.08 -11.90 14.92
C PRO A 97 11.44 -13.16 15.52
N GLY A 98 12.00 -14.32 15.21
CA GLY A 98 11.48 -15.61 15.67
C GLY A 98 10.26 -16.14 14.89
N SER A 99 9.79 -15.43 13.88
CA SER A 99 8.78 -15.91 12.94
C SER A 99 9.41 -16.88 11.94
N ASP A 100 8.59 -17.84 11.46
CA ASP A 100 8.90 -18.72 10.32
C ASP A 100 8.01 -18.38 9.10
N ALA A 101 7.44 -17.20 9.08
CA ALA A 101 6.49 -16.74 8.08
C ALA A 101 7.09 -16.73 6.67
N ASP A 102 8.37 -16.38 6.54
CA ASP A 102 9.15 -16.43 5.30
C ASP A 102 9.21 -17.83 4.71
N ARG A 103 9.55 -18.84 5.52
CA ARG A 103 9.63 -20.25 5.09
C ARG A 103 8.27 -20.83 4.68
N ARG A 104 7.19 -20.23 5.17
CA ARG A 104 5.81 -20.63 4.85
C ARG A 104 5.18 -19.81 3.73
N GLY A 105 5.96 -18.90 3.10
CA GLY A 105 5.50 -18.04 2.01
C GLY A 105 4.51 -16.96 2.42
N LEU A 106 4.40 -16.64 3.72
CA LEU A 106 3.48 -15.63 4.26
C LEU A 106 4.02 -14.21 4.16
N THR A 107 5.32 -14.08 3.93
CA THR A 107 6.05 -12.82 3.78
C THR A 107 7.34 -13.02 2.98
N ASP A 108 7.97 -11.95 2.57
CA ASP A 108 9.31 -11.97 1.95
C ASP A 108 10.39 -12.34 2.96
N SER A 109 11.49 -12.94 2.49
CA SER A 109 12.53 -13.45 3.37
C SER A 109 13.56 -12.40 3.80
N GLU A 110 13.73 -11.35 3.02
CA GLU A 110 14.79 -10.35 3.23
C GLU A 110 14.20 -8.98 3.59
N PRO A 111 14.84 -8.25 4.52
CA PRO A 111 14.46 -6.87 4.79
C PRO A 111 14.63 -5.97 3.57
N SER A 112 13.73 -5.01 3.42
CA SER A 112 13.78 -4.05 2.34
C SER A 112 13.54 -2.62 2.84
N LEU A 113 14.12 -1.65 2.13
CA LEU A 113 13.91 -0.22 2.33
C LEU A 113 13.41 0.39 1.01
N LEU A 114 12.12 0.74 0.97
CA LEU A 114 11.53 1.50 -0.12
C LEU A 114 11.62 2.99 0.19
N VAL A 115 12.11 3.78 -0.75
CA VAL A 115 12.21 5.24 -0.64
C VAL A 115 11.41 5.89 -1.77
N PRO A 116 10.11 6.13 -1.61
CA PRO A 116 9.30 6.81 -2.59
C PRO A 116 9.32 8.32 -2.38
N PHE A 117 9.18 9.02 -3.50
CA PHE A 117 8.87 10.44 -3.59
C PHE A 117 7.42 10.56 -4.06
N GLU A 118 6.62 11.35 -3.36
CA GLU A 118 5.18 11.49 -3.61
C GLU A 118 4.84 12.90 -4.01
N VAL A 119 3.93 13.04 -4.96
CA VAL A 119 3.46 14.31 -5.51
C VAL A 119 1.94 14.29 -5.57
N GLN A 120 1.30 15.35 -5.04
CA GLN A 120 -0.15 15.53 -5.17
C GLN A 120 -0.49 16.93 -5.66
N ARG A 121 -1.46 17.00 -6.55
CA ARG A 121 -2.08 18.28 -6.97
C ARG A 121 -3.56 18.13 -7.19
N ASN A 122 -4.32 19.20 -6.88
CA ASN A 122 -5.75 19.29 -7.16
C ASN A 122 -6.01 20.18 -8.38
N PHE A 123 -6.82 19.71 -9.32
CA PHE A 123 -7.22 20.39 -10.54
C PHE A 123 -8.74 20.53 -10.59
N GLY A 124 -9.27 21.55 -9.90
CA GLY A 124 -10.73 21.83 -9.93
C GLY A 124 -11.60 20.69 -9.38
N GLY A 125 -11.15 20.04 -8.29
CA GLY A 125 -11.88 18.97 -7.64
C GLY A 125 -11.51 17.56 -8.12
N ILE A 126 -10.61 17.45 -9.09
CA ILE A 126 -9.91 16.21 -9.44
C ILE A 126 -8.53 16.29 -8.79
N TRP A 127 -8.19 15.36 -7.92
CA TRP A 127 -6.85 15.23 -7.39
C TRP A 127 -6.06 14.17 -8.16
N VAL A 128 -4.78 14.41 -8.26
CA VAL A 128 -3.82 13.52 -8.91
C VAL A 128 -2.68 13.29 -7.95
N ASN A 129 -2.42 12.02 -7.62
CA ASN A 129 -1.26 11.56 -6.86
C ASN A 129 -0.34 10.79 -7.78
N CYS A 130 0.95 11.06 -7.67
CA CYS A 130 2.00 10.27 -8.30
C CYS A 130 3.00 9.87 -7.24
N ASP A 131 3.52 8.67 -7.35
CA ASP A 131 4.71 8.26 -6.61
C ASP A 131 5.77 7.70 -7.55
N PHE A 132 7.02 7.80 -7.14
CA PHE A 132 8.15 7.19 -7.80
C PHE A 132 9.20 6.88 -6.74
N GLY A 133 9.71 5.65 -6.72
CA GLY A 133 10.63 5.23 -5.68
C GLY A 133 11.50 4.07 -6.08
N TYR A 134 12.43 3.75 -5.16
CA TYR A 134 13.33 2.64 -5.32
C TYR A 134 13.37 1.78 -4.05
N THR A 135 13.30 0.47 -4.23
CA THR A 135 13.42 -0.53 -3.18
C THR A 135 14.84 -1.06 -3.11
N PHE A 136 15.47 -0.85 -1.98
CA PHE A 136 16.77 -1.43 -1.61
C PHE A 136 16.53 -2.74 -0.86
N SER A 137 17.10 -3.86 -1.34
CA SER A 137 17.07 -5.15 -0.68
C SER A 137 18.37 -5.91 -1.01
N ARG A 138 18.70 -6.90 -0.18
CA ARG A 138 19.75 -7.86 -0.52
C ARG A 138 19.24 -8.89 -1.52
N ASP A 139 17.97 -9.21 -1.46
CA ASP A 139 17.32 -10.02 -2.48
C ASP A 139 17.13 -9.20 -3.76
N THR A 140 17.79 -9.62 -4.84
CA THR A 140 17.67 -8.98 -6.16
C THR A 140 16.26 -9.10 -6.75
N ALA A 141 15.45 -10.04 -6.26
CA ALA A 141 14.06 -10.18 -6.69
C ALA A 141 13.15 -9.04 -6.17
N GLN A 142 13.49 -8.49 -5.00
CA GLN A 142 12.75 -7.39 -4.37
C GLN A 142 13.33 -6.01 -4.71
N ARG A 143 14.56 -5.96 -5.27
CA ARG A 143 15.22 -4.71 -5.60
C ARG A 143 14.74 -4.15 -6.92
N GLY A 144 14.40 -2.87 -6.95
CA GLY A 144 13.94 -2.24 -8.18
C GLY A 144 13.14 -0.97 -7.98
N TRP A 145 12.51 -0.54 -9.04
CA TRP A 145 11.78 0.71 -9.13
C TRP A 145 10.28 0.51 -8.92
N ILE A 146 9.63 1.50 -8.37
CA ILE A 146 8.17 1.62 -8.35
C ILE A 146 7.75 2.93 -8.98
N GLY A 147 6.52 2.98 -9.49
CA GLY A 147 5.88 4.20 -9.92
C GLY A 147 4.37 4.03 -10.00
N GLY A 148 3.64 5.03 -9.55
CA GLY A 148 2.19 5.03 -9.51
C GLY A 148 1.58 6.35 -9.96
N LEU A 149 0.39 6.24 -10.51
CA LEU A 149 -0.49 7.36 -10.82
C LEU A 149 -1.89 7.02 -10.33
N CYS A 150 -2.39 7.83 -9.42
CA CYS A 150 -3.75 7.72 -8.91
C CYS A 150 -4.51 9.02 -9.17
N VAL A 151 -5.69 8.91 -9.75
CA VAL A 151 -6.59 10.04 -10.02
C VAL A 151 -7.89 9.79 -9.31
N GLY A 152 -8.34 10.76 -8.53
CA GLY A 152 -9.58 10.65 -7.79
C GLY A 152 -10.42 11.92 -7.81
N ARG A 153 -11.69 11.72 -7.49
CA ARG A 153 -12.65 12.80 -7.42
C ARG A 153 -13.75 12.49 -6.41
N GLU A 154 -14.11 13.51 -5.62
CA GLU A 154 -15.34 13.46 -4.85
C GLU A 154 -16.54 13.59 -5.80
N ILE A 155 -17.32 12.51 -5.91
CA ILE A 155 -18.53 12.47 -6.78
C ILE A 155 -19.78 12.94 -6.04
N ARG A 156 -19.76 12.86 -4.71
CA ARG A 156 -20.79 13.32 -3.79
C ARG A 156 -20.09 13.60 -2.45
N LYS A 157 -20.58 14.54 -1.67
CA LYS A 157 -20.04 14.88 -0.35
C LYS A 157 -19.78 13.62 0.48
N GLY A 158 -18.52 13.41 0.86
CA GLY A 158 -18.05 12.24 1.60
C GLY A 158 -18.04 10.94 0.79
N TRP A 159 -18.08 11.02 -0.54
CA TRP A 159 -17.94 9.85 -1.41
C TRP A 159 -16.99 10.15 -2.58
N GLU A 160 -15.84 9.51 -2.58
CA GLU A 160 -14.78 9.66 -3.56
C GLU A 160 -14.59 8.37 -4.39
N LEU A 161 -14.26 8.53 -5.65
CA LEU A 161 -13.83 7.45 -6.54
C LEU A 161 -12.41 7.70 -7.01
N ASP A 162 -11.62 6.62 -7.08
CA ASP A 162 -10.21 6.62 -7.41
C ASP A 162 -9.90 5.60 -8.49
N LEU A 163 -9.07 5.98 -9.44
CA LEU A 163 -8.50 5.09 -10.45
C LEU A 163 -6.97 5.16 -10.37
N GLU A 164 -6.33 4.02 -10.30
CA GLU A 164 -4.88 3.91 -10.14
C GLU A 164 -4.27 2.97 -11.17
N VAL A 165 -3.12 3.36 -11.72
CA VAL A 165 -2.16 2.47 -12.34
C VAL A 165 -0.88 2.53 -11.53
N HIS A 166 -0.40 1.39 -11.06
CA HIS A 166 0.83 1.27 -10.31
C HIS A 166 1.72 0.20 -10.94
N GLY A 167 3.00 0.48 -11.06
CA GLY A 167 3.98 -0.43 -11.64
C GLY A 167 5.19 -0.64 -10.73
N SER A 168 5.80 -1.80 -10.90
CA SER A 168 7.11 -2.12 -10.32
C SER A 168 7.99 -2.79 -11.37
N SER A 169 9.29 -2.63 -11.23
CA SER A 169 10.26 -3.32 -12.08
C SER A 169 11.54 -3.64 -11.32
N SER A 170 12.20 -4.74 -11.68
CA SER A 170 13.56 -5.03 -11.20
C SER A 170 14.57 -4.01 -11.70
N ASP A 171 15.76 -3.99 -11.09
CA ASP A 171 16.87 -3.11 -11.46
C ASP A 171 17.25 -3.16 -12.94
N ASP A 172 17.29 -4.36 -13.48
CA ASP A 172 17.64 -4.65 -14.88
C ASP A 172 16.47 -4.46 -15.86
N LEU A 173 15.28 -4.12 -15.34
CA LEU A 173 14.02 -3.98 -16.08
C LEU A 173 13.52 -5.28 -16.75
N ASP A 174 14.12 -6.42 -16.44
CA ASP A 174 13.72 -7.71 -17.03
C ASP A 174 12.41 -8.24 -16.41
N ARG A 175 12.12 -7.84 -15.19
CA ARG A 175 10.85 -8.16 -14.52
C ARG A 175 10.07 -6.89 -14.28
N SER A 176 8.80 -6.90 -14.67
CA SER A 176 7.88 -5.79 -14.46
C SER A 176 6.48 -6.28 -14.18
N GLU A 177 5.78 -5.52 -13.38
CA GLU A 177 4.38 -5.72 -13.05
C GLU A 177 3.65 -4.37 -13.16
N GLU A 178 2.46 -4.37 -13.73
CA GLU A 178 1.57 -3.22 -13.81
C GLU A 178 0.19 -3.61 -13.31
N ILE A 179 -0.33 -2.87 -12.35
CA ILE A 179 -1.61 -3.12 -11.68
C ILE A 179 -2.56 -1.97 -11.99
N LEU A 180 -3.81 -2.32 -12.29
CA LEU A 180 -4.93 -1.37 -12.36
C LEU A 180 -5.82 -1.59 -11.15
N ASN A 181 -6.09 -0.53 -10.40
CA ASN A 181 -7.02 -0.52 -9.26
C ASN A 181 -8.13 0.50 -9.47
N LEU A 182 -9.33 0.12 -9.03
CA LEU A 182 -10.46 1.01 -8.82
C LEU A 182 -10.76 1.06 -7.33
N GLY A 183 -10.79 2.24 -6.75
CA GLY A 183 -11.03 2.47 -5.34
C GLY A 183 -12.22 3.37 -5.07
N THR A 184 -12.70 3.32 -3.84
CA THR A 184 -13.68 4.29 -3.34
C THR A 184 -13.51 4.49 -1.84
N ARG A 185 -13.76 5.72 -1.41
CA ARG A 185 -13.78 6.14 -0.02
C ARG A 185 -15.17 6.69 0.29
N VAL A 186 -15.77 6.21 1.37
CA VAL A 186 -17.11 6.65 1.79
C VAL A 186 -17.08 7.03 3.26
N ASP A 187 -17.31 8.29 3.57
CA ASP A 187 -17.39 8.76 4.95
C ASP A 187 -18.61 8.17 5.64
N LEU A 188 -18.39 7.39 6.67
CA LEU A 188 -19.43 6.80 7.52
C LEU A 188 -19.79 7.75 8.66
N SER A 189 -18.82 8.53 9.13
CA SER A 189 -18.95 9.54 10.16
C SER A 189 -17.83 10.59 10.00
N PRO A 190 -17.82 11.68 10.78
CA PRO A 190 -16.73 12.65 10.73
C PRO A 190 -15.32 12.03 11.01
N ASN A 191 -15.28 10.93 11.73
CA ASN A 191 -14.02 10.29 12.16
C ASN A 191 -13.82 8.90 11.56
N SER A 192 -14.73 8.41 10.71
CA SER A 192 -14.60 7.08 10.12
C SER A 192 -14.95 7.07 8.64
N THR A 193 -14.15 6.36 7.85
CA THR A 193 -14.28 6.24 6.40
C THR A 193 -14.19 4.77 6.01
N LEU A 194 -15.12 4.29 5.21
CA LEU A 194 -15.05 2.98 4.55
C LEU A 194 -14.13 3.09 3.34
N LEU A 195 -13.18 2.17 3.21
CA LEU A 195 -12.23 2.08 2.13
C LEU A 195 -12.45 0.78 1.36
N LEU A 196 -12.69 0.88 0.08
CA LEU A 196 -12.85 -0.29 -0.79
C LEU A 196 -11.93 -0.13 -2.00
N ALA A 197 -11.30 -1.22 -2.42
CA ALA A 197 -10.60 -1.27 -3.71
C ALA A 197 -10.68 -2.66 -4.33
N ILE A 198 -10.67 -2.67 -5.66
CA ILE A 198 -10.56 -3.88 -6.48
C ILE A 198 -9.59 -3.61 -7.61
N GLY A 199 -8.74 -4.58 -7.91
CA GLY A 199 -7.74 -4.44 -8.95
C GLY A 199 -7.29 -5.76 -9.53
N ARG A 200 -6.41 -5.66 -10.51
CA ARG A 200 -5.78 -6.81 -11.19
C ARG A 200 -4.52 -6.36 -11.92
N ASP A 201 -3.65 -7.29 -12.26
CA ASP A 201 -2.55 -7.02 -13.16
C ASP A 201 -3.05 -6.73 -14.58
N LEU A 202 -2.52 -5.65 -15.16
CA LEU A 202 -2.57 -5.40 -16.60
C LEU A 202 -1.44 -6.16 -17.30
N HIS A 203 -0.25 -6.10 -16.72
CA HIS A 203 0.94 -6.76 -17.20
C HIS A 203 1.72 -7.38 -16.04
N ASN A 204 2.33 -8.54 -16.28
CA ASN A 204 3.30 -9.17 -15.39
C ASN A 204 4.24 -10.03 -16.23
N SER A 205 5.51 -9.66 -16.30
CA SER A 205 6.52 -10.32 -17.13
C SER A 205 6.89 -11.72 -16.65
N THR A 206 6.62 -12.06 -15.37
CA THR A 206 6.89 -13.40 -14.82
C THR A 206 5.83 -14.43 -15.18
N GLY A 207 4.69 -14.00 -15.74
CA GLY A 207 3.54 -14.84 -16.08
C GLY A 207 2.63 -15.18 -14.88
N LEU A 208 3.02 -14.89 -13.66
CA LEU A 208 2.22 -15.10 -12.44
C LEU A 208 1.29 -13.90 -12.18
N ARG A 209 0.34 -13.68 -13.09
CA ARG A 209 -0.55 -12.52 -13.01
C ARG A 209 -1.51 -12.61 -11.83
N THR A 210 -1.57 -11.54 -11.07
CA THR A 210 -2.62 -11.32 -10.09
C THR A 210 -3.95 -11.09 -10.80
N SER A 211 -4.85 -12.05 -10.67
CA SER A 211 -6.17 -12.02 -11.33
C SER A 211 -7.16 -11.14 -10.56
N LEU A 212 -6.96 -10.99 -9.26
CA LEU A 212 -7.82 -10.21 -8.38
C LEU A 212 -7.01 -9.68 -7.18
N LEU A 213 -7.07 -8.37 -6.98
CA LEU A 213 -6.71 -7.69 -5.74
C LEU A 213 -7.96 -7.11 -5.12
N THR A 214 -8.08 -7.20 -3.81
CA THR A 214 -9.21 -6.65 -3.06
C THR A 214 -8.74 -6.03 -1.75
N TYR A 215 -9.40 -4.95 -1.37
CA TYR A 215 -9.22 -4.28 -0.10
C TYR A 215 -10.59 -3.85 0.43
N VAL A 216 -10.89 -4.21 1.67
CA VAL A 216 -12.08 -3.78 2.39
C VAL A 216 -11.64 -3.35 3.78
N GLY A 217 -11.68 -2.06 4.07
CA GLY A 217 -11.16 -1.51 5.31
C GLY A 217 -11.99 -0.38 5.88
N VAL A 218 -11.74 -0.09 7.13
CA VAL A 218 -12.26 1.08 7.83
C VAL A 218 -11.08 1.88 8.36
N GLN A 219 -11.07 3.16 8.03
CA GLN A 219 -10.18 4.16 8.57
C GLN A 219 -10.86 4.86 9.73
N VAL A 220 -10.15 5.01 10.85
CA VAL A 220 -10.59 5.78 12.03
C VAL A 220 -9.57 6.85 12.33
N ARG A 221 -10.04 8.08 12.52
CA ARG A 221 -9.23 9.23 12.93
C ARG A 221 -9.51 9.57 14.39
N LEU A 222 -8.44 9.71 15.19
CA LEU A 222 -8.47 9.97 16.64
C LEU A 222 -7.65 11.20 17.01
#